data_0b643a7cc71f57a1e70df340d79183ac
#
_entry.id   0b643a7cc71f57a1e70df340d79183ac
#
_cell.length_a   1.000
_cell.length_b   1.000
_cell.length_c   1.000
_cell.angle_alpha   90.00
_cell.angle_beta   90.00
_cell.angle_gamma   90.00
#
_symmetry.space_group_name_H-M   'P 1'
#
loop_
_entity.id
_entity.type
_entity.pdbx_description
1 polymer ?
#
loop_
_entity_poly.entity_id
_entity_poly.type
_entity_poly.pdbx_seq_one_letter_code
_entity_poly.pdbx_strand_id
1 'polypeptide(L)'
;MGRGGRIFSMTSSGSTRVFATYGAVSAAKAALESHTRQLALELAPHGISVNALRGGVTDTPALRKIPGNEKLIDIATQRNPHHRLTTPADLGGAIVALSHPGADWITGNVINVDGGEEISA
;
A
#
# COMPACT_ATOMS: atom_id res chain seq x y z
N MET A 1 20.49 10.20 2.33
CA MET A 1 19.57 9.92 3.46
C MET A 1 20.38 9.33 4.59
N GLY A 2 20.23 9.85 5.79
CA GLY A 2 20.97 9.39 6.97
C GLY A 2 20.25 8.29 7.74
N ARG A 3 20.89 7.84 8.84
CA ARG A 3 20.30 6.86 9.75
C ARG A 3 18.95 7.33 10.28
N GLY A 4 18.00 6.41 10.40
CA GLY A 4 16.62 6.71 10.72
C GLY A 4 15.77 7.11 9.53
N GLY A 5 16.36 7.14 8.32
CA GLY A 5 15.63 7.41 7.08
C GLY A 5 14.58 6.36 6.78
N ARG A 6 13.54 6.78 6.09
CA ARG A 6 12.41 5.92 5.70
C ARG A 6 12.14 6.06 4.21
N ILE A 7 11.94 4.95 3.55
CA ILE A 7 11.47 4.92 2.16
C ILE A 7 10.16 4.14 2.14
N PHE A 8 9.14 4.75 1.57
CA PHE A 8 7.83 4.12 1.39
C PHE A 8 7.47 4.04 -0.08
N SER A 9 7.04 2.86 -0.51
CA SER A 9 6.48 2.64 -1.84
C SER A 9 4.98 2.43 -1.72
N MET A 10 4.22 2.90 -2.69
CA MET A 10 2.77 2.70 -2.74
C MET A 10 2.45 1.57 -3.70
N THR A 11 1.89 0.49 -3.19
CA THR A 11 1.46 -0.65 -3.97
C THR A 11 -0.05 -0.86 -3.88
N SER A 12 -0.55 -1.90 -4.50
CA SER A 12 -1.97 -2.23 -4.48
C SER A 12 -2.18 -3.74 -4.46
N SER A 13 -3.39 -4.19 -4.19
CA SER A 13 -3.76 -5.60 -4.25
C SER A 13 -3.59 -6.20 -5.67
N GLY A 14 -3.54 -5.36 -6.70
CA GLY A 14 -3.25 -5.78 -8.07
C GLY A 14 -1.88 -6.43 -8.26
N SER A 15 -0.94 -6.29 -7.32
CA SER A 15 0.33 -7.00 -7.36
C SER A 15 0.19 -8.51 -7.17
N THR A 16 -0.87 -8.96 -6.51
CA THR A 16 -1.12 -10.37 -6.18
C THR A 16 -2.48 -10.88 -6.66
N ARG A 17 -3.39 -10.00 -7.04
CA ARG A 17 -4.72 -10.34 -7.55
C ARG A 17 -4.81 -10.01 -9.04
N VAL A 18 -5.66 -10.75 -9.75
CA VAL A 18 -5.85 -10.59 -11.19
C VAL A 18 -7.12 -9.78 -11.44
N PHE A 19 -6.97 -8.66 -12.12
CA PHE A 19 -8.07 -7.82 -12.59
C PHE A 19 -7.99 -7.69 -14.11
N ALA A 20 -9.14 -7.65 -14.77
CA ALA A 20 -9.18 -7.44 -16.21
C ALA A 20 -8.49 -6.13 -16.58
N THR A 21 -7.69 -6.13 -17.66
CA THR A 21 -6.98 -4.96 -18.19
C THR A 21 -5.93 -4.33 -17.25
N TYR A 22 -5.57 -5.00 -16.17
CA TYR A 22 -4.65 -4.47 -15.15
C TYR A 22 -3.22 -5.05 -15.24
N GLY A 23 -2.92 -5.85 -16.30
CA GLY A 23 -1.68 -6.61 -16.39
C GLY A 23 -0.40 -5.79 -16.31
N ALA A 24 -0.33 -4.67 -17.00
CA ALA A 24 0.86 -3.81 -16.99
C ALA A 24 1.07 -3.16 -15.62
N VAL A 25 0.02 -2.64 -15.00
CA VAL A 25 0.09 -2.02 -13.67
C VAL A 25 0.39 -3.07 -12.61
N SER A 26 -0.23 -4.25 -12.70
CA SER A 26 0.02 -5.38 -11.81
C SER A 26 1.51 -5.77 -11.83
N ALA A 27 2.10 -5.92 -13.01
CA ALA A 27 3.52 -6.24 -13.15
C ALA A 27 4.40 -5.14 -12.54
N ALA A 28 4.07 -3.87 -12.77
CA ALA A 28 4.80 -2.74 -12.20
C ALA A 28 4.72 -2.75 -10.66
N LYS A 29 3.57 -3.02 -10.09
CA LYS A 29 3.40 -3.10 -8.63
C LYS A 29 4.13 -4.30 -8.03
N ALA A 30 4.12 -5.44 -8.69
CA ALA A 30 4.88 -6.62 -8.26
C ALA A 30 6.39 -6.33 -8.28
N ALA A 31 6.90 -5.66 -9.32
CA ALA A 31 8.28 -5.23 -9.41
C ALA A 31 8.63 -4.25 -8.29
N LEU A 32 7.76 -3.29 -8.00
CA LEU A 32 7.94 -2.33 -6.91
C LEU A 32 8.08 -3.01 -5.56
N GLU A 33 7.27 -4.02 -5.28
CA GLU A 33 7.35 -4.81 -4.05
C GLU A 33 8.64 -5.60 -3.97
N SER A 34 9.10 -6.17 -5.09
CA SER A 34 10.39 -6.85 -5.16
C SER A 34 11.55 -5.88 -4.88
N HIS A 35 11.54 -4.70 -5.49
CA HIS A 35 12.54 -3.67 -5.24
C HIS A 35 12.51 -3.16 -3.79
N THR A 36 11.35 -3.09 -3.18
CA THR A 36 11.22 -2.73 -1.75
C THR A 36 12.02 -3.69 -0.87
N ARG A 37 11.90 -4.98 -1.11
CA ARG A 37 12.67 -6.00 -0.37
C ARG A 37 14.17 -5.89 -0.62
N GLN A 38 14.56 -5.71 -1.87
CA GLN A 38 15.97 -5.57 -2.25
C GLN A 38 16.59 -4.34 -1.61
N LEU A 39 15.94 -3.19 -1.69
CA LEU A 39 16.40 -1.95 -1.08
C LEU A 39 16.47 -2.06 0.45
N ALA A 40 15.52 -2.75 1.07
CA ALA A 40 15.56 -2.96 2.52
C ALA A 40 16.85 -3.68 2.95
N LEU A 41 17.26 -4.69 2.20
CA LEU A 41 18.51 -5.40 2.44
C LEU A 41 19.73 -4.50 2.20
N GLU A 42 19.76 -3.81 1.06
CA GLU A 42 20.91 -2.99 0.65
C GLU A 42 21.12 -1.78 1.54
N LEU A 43 20.05 -1.18 2.07
CA LEU A 43 20.10 0.02 2.88
C LEU A 43 20.12 -0.24 4.39
N ALA A 44 19.97 -1.50 4.81
CA ALA A 44 20.05 -1.86 6.23
C ALA A 44 21.35 -1.41 6.90
N PRO A 45 22.54 -1.56 6.28
CA PRO A 45 23.80 -1.07 6.89
C PRO A 45 23.82 0.44 7.12
N HIS A 46 22.99 1.19 6.41
CA HIS A 46 22.87 2.64 6.56
C HIS A 46 21.78 3.05 7.57
N GLY A 47 21.12 2.09 8.22
CA GLY A 47 20.05 2.37 9.18
C GLY A 47 18.80 2.96 8.53
N ILE A 48 18.53 2.61 7.27
CA ILE A 48 17.35 3.07 6.52
C ILE A 48 16.38 1.90 6.37
N SER A 49 15.12 2.13 6.69
CA SER A 49 14.06 1.13 6.49
C SER A 49 13.28 1.42 5.21
N VAL A 50 12.85 0.35 4.55
CA VAL A 50 12.12 0.42 3.29
C VAL A 50 10.91 -0.51 3.37
N ASN A 51 9.72 0.04 3.23
CA ASN A 51 8.48 -0.72 3.26
C ASN A 51 7.55 -0.25 2.14
N ALA A 52 6.75 -1.16 1.62
CA ALA A 52 5.65 -0.82 0.73
C ALA A 52 4.35 -0.75 1.53
N LEU A 53 3.51 0.24 1.24
CA LEU A 53 2.18 0.35 1.83
C LEU A 53 1.14 -0.05 0.78
N ARG A 54 0.26 -0.95 1.17
CA ARG A 54 -0.85 -1.40 0.32
C ARG A 54 -2.15 -0.85 0.88
N GLY A 55 -2.70 0.19 0.25
CA GLY A 55 -4.02 0.69 0.56
C GLY A 55 -5.10 -0.26 0.03
N GLY A 56 -6.27 -0.20 0.63
CA GLY A 56 -7.47 -0.78 0.04
C GLY A 56 -7.94 0.04 -1.17
N VAL A 57 -9.16 -0.21 -1.63
CA VAL A 57 -9.79 0.68 -2.61
C VAL A 57 -9.86 2.06 -1.98
N THR A 58 -9.17 3.01 -2.59
CA THR A 58 -8.91 4.32 -1.99
C THR A 58 -9.74 5.38 -2.69
N ASP A 59 -10.41 6.20 -1.91
CA ASP A 59 -11.23 7.31 -2.43
C ASP A 59 -10.33 8.42 -2.96
N THR A 60 -10.11 8.42 -4.27
CA THR A 60 -9.27 9.39 -4.97
C THR A 60 -10.03 9.97 -6.17
N PRO A 61 -9.64 11.17 -6.66
CA PRO A 61 -10.20 11.69 -7.90
C PRO A 61 -10.02 10.74 -9.09
N ALA A 62 -8.92 10.00 -9.14
CA ALA A 62 -8.67 9.03 -10.20
C ALA A 62 -9.70 7.89 -10.17
N LEU A 63 -10.03 7.36 -9.00
CA LEU A 63 -11.06 6.34 -8.84
C LEU A 63 -12.41 6.84 -9.32
N ARG A 64 -12.77 8.07 -8.95
CA ARG A 64 -14.05 8.69 -9.30
C ARG A 64 -14.23 8.94 -10.80
N LYS A 65 -13.15 8.91 -11.59
CA LYS A 65 -13.18 9.08 -13.05
C LYS A 65 -13.33 7.76 -13.80
N ILE A 66 -13.21 6.62 -13.13
CA ILE A 66 -13.34 5.31 -13.79
C ILE A 66 -14.82 5.04 -14.10
N PRO A 67 -15.18 4.69 -15.35
CA PRO A 67 -16.55 4.30 -15.66
C PRO A 67 -16.96 3.08 -14.83
N GLY A 68 -18.15 3.13 -14.23
CA GLY A 68 -18.61 2.06 -13.33
C GLY A 68 -18.02 2.11 -11.92
N ASN A 69 -17.36 3.21 -11.55
CA ASN A 69 -16.75 3.37 -10.23
C ASN A 69 -17.74 3.21 -9.08
N GLU A 70 -18.99 3.63 -9.25
CA GLU A 70 -20.02 3.52 -8.21
C GLU A 70 -20.22 2.09 -7.73
N LYS A 71 -20.26 1.13 -8.65
CA LYS A 71 -20.38 -0.30 -8.32
C LYS A 71 -19.14 -0.82 -7.60
N LEU A 72 -17.95 -0.42 -8.08
CA LEU A 72 -16.68 -0.78 -7.45
C LEU A 72 -16.60 -0.24 -6.02
N ILE A 73 -16.98 1.01 -5.82
CA ILE A 73 -17.02 1.66 -4.51
C ILE A 73 -17.97 0.94 -3.57
N ASP A 74 -19.16 0.59 -4.04
CA ASP A 74 -20.16 -0.13 -3.26
C ASP A 74 -19.65 -1.49 -2.80
N ILE A 75 -19.09 -2.26 -3.72
CA ILE A 75 -18.53 -3.59 -3.39
C ILE A 75 -17.40 -3.48 -2.39
N ALA A 76 -16.48 -2.55 -2.60
CA ALA A 76 -15.36 -2.34 -1.70
C ALA A 76 -15.82 -1.88 -0.30
N THR A 77 -16.80 -0.99 -0.24
CA THR A 77 -17.37 -0.51 1.02
C THR A 77 -18.02 -1.65 1.80
N GLN A 78 -18.78 -2.50 1.13
CA GLN A 78 -19.44 -3.63 1.78
C GLN A 78 -18.43 -4.70 2.22
N ARG A 79 -17.40 -4.94 1.43
CA ARG A 79 -16.36 -5.91 1.74
C ARG A 79 -15.48 -5.46 2.91
N ASN A 80 -15.23 -4.18 3.03
CA ASN A 80 -14.37 -3.65 4.09
C ASN A 80 -15.03 -3.86 5.47
N PRO A 81 -14.32 -4.45 6.44
CA PRO A 81 -14.87 -4.65 7.79
C PRO A 81 -15.34 -3.37 8.47
N HIS A 82 -14.76 -2.23 8.12
CA HIS A 82 -15.14 -0.92 8.67
C HIS A 82 -16.19 -0.19 7.82
N HIS A 83 -16.66 -0.81 6.73
CA HIS A 83 -17.69 -0.29 5.85
C HIS A 83 -17.41 1.11 5.31
N ARG A 84 -16.17 1.37 4.96
CA ARG A 84 -15.76 2.60 4.27
C ARG A 84 -14.56 2.33 3.37
N LEU A 85 -14.31 3.23 2.42
CA LEU A 85 -13.10 3.21 1.62
C LEU A 85 -11.88 3.65 2.43
N THR A 86 -10.72 3.20 2.04
CA THR A 86 -9.45 3.79 2.46
C THR A 86 -9.37 5.22 1.94
N THR A 87 -8.76 6.10 2.70
CA THR A 87 -8.55 7.49 2.31
C THR A 87 -7.05 7.80 2.25
N PRO A 88 -6.64 8.84 1.51
CA PRO A 88 -5.24 9.29 1.57
C PRO A 88 -4.76 9.62 2.99
N ALA A 89 -5.64 10.10 3.85
CA ALA A 89 -5.30 10.38 5.25
C ALA A 89 -4.96 9.12 6.03
N ASP A 90 -5.59 7.98 5.73
CA ASP A 90 -5.24 6.69 6.35
C ASP A 90 -3.80 6.30 6.02
N LEU A 91 -3.40 6.47 4.77
CA LEU A 91 -2.03 6.19 4.33
C LEU A 91 -1.03 7.19 4.94
N GLY A 92 -1.39 8.46 4.98
CA GLY A 92 -0.59 9.50 5.61
C GLY A 92 -0.36 9.23 7.10
N GLY A 93 -1.40 8.80 7.81
CA GLY A 93 -1.31 8.39 9.21
C GLY A 93 -0.37 7.21 9.43
N ALA A 94 -0.42 6.21 8.54
CA ALA A 94 0.50 5.08 8.57
C ALA A 94 1.95 5.52 8.37
N ILE A 95 2.21 6.42 7.42
CA ILE A 95 3.55 6.97 7.17
C ILE A 95 4.07 7.66 8.42
N VAL A 96 3.27 8.49 9.07
CA VAL A 96 3.65 9.17 10.32
C VAL A 96 4.00 8.15 11.40
N ALA A 97 3.15 7.16 11.63
CA ALA A 97 3.38 6.13 12.63
C ALA A 97 4.65 5.32 12.36
N LEU A 98 4.88 4.94 11.11
CA LEU A 98 6.06 4.17 10.71
C LEU A 98 7.34 5.01 10.60
N SER A 99 7.23 6.32 10.72
CA SER A 99 8.38 7.22 10.77
C SER A 99 8.89 7.45 12.20
N HIS A 100 8.15 7.00 13.21
CA HIS A 100 8.57 7.07 14.60
C HIS A 100 9.80 6.18 14.84
N PRO A 101 10.76 6.59 15.71
CA PRO A 101 11.94 5.77 16.02
C PRO A 101 11.61 4.36 16.52
N GLY A 102 10.45 4.17 17.18
CA GLY A 102 9.97 2.85 17.60
C GLY A 102 9.70 1.88 16.45
N ALA A 103 9.62 2.37 15.22
CA ALA A 103 9.43 1.57 14.02
C ALA A 103 10.75 1.23 13.28
N ASP A 104 11.90 1.52 13.86
CA ASP A 104 13.21 1.33 13.21
C ASP A 104 13.47 -0.13 12.79
N TRP A 105 12.87 -1.08 13.48
CA TRP A 105 13.07 -2.51 13.21
C TRP A 105 12.11 -3.08 12.15
N ILE A 106 11.23 -2.24 11.60
CA ILE A 106 10.24 -2.61 10.59
C ILE A 106 10.80 -2.26 9.21
N THR A 107 11.17 -3.26 8.43
CA THR A 107 11.72 -3.05 7.08
C THR A 107 11.48 -4.29 6.20
N GLY A 108 11.41 -4.10 4.90
CA GLY A 108 11.26 -5.17 3.92
C GLY A 108 9.84 -5.73 3.79
N ASN A 109 8.84 -5.01 4.23
CA ASN A 109 7.46 -5.49 4.28
C ASN A 109 6.57 -4.84 3.23
N VAL A 110 5.51 -5.57 2.88
CA VAL A 110 4.31 -4.99 2.29
C VAL A 110 3.27 -4.93 3.40
N ILE A 111 2.91 -3.72 3.81
CA ILE A 111 2.03 -3.47 4.95
C ILE A 111 0.66 -3.05 4.43
N ASN A 112 -0.37 -3.80 4.77
CA ASN A 112 -1.74 -3.46 4.44
C ASN A 112 -2.22 -2.29 5.31
N VAL A 113 -2.69 -1.24 4.66
CA VAL A 113 -3.31 -0.06 5.28
C VAL A 113 -4.69 0.08 4.67
N ASP A 114 -5.58 -0.81 5.05
CA ASP A 114 -6.84 -1.05 4.34
C ASP A 114 -8.04 -1.40 5.24
N GLY A 115 -7.87 -1.27 6.54
CA GLY A 115 -8.93 -1.60 7.49
C GLY A 115 -9.34 -3.08 7.47
N GLY A 116 -8.47 -3.96 7.01
CA GLY A 116 -8.75 -5.39 6.92
C GLY A 116 -9.43 -5.82 5.62
N GLU A 117 -9.51 -4.95 4.62
CA GLU A 117 -10.17 -5.27 3.34
C GLU A 117 -9.56 -6.49 2.67
N GLU A 118 -8.24 -6.61 2.65
CA GLU A 118 -7.54 -7.70 1.94
C GLU A 118 -7.80 -9.07 2.55
N ILE A 119 -7.97 -9.16 3.86
CA ILE A 119 -8.21 -10.43 4.55
C ILE A 119 -9.70 -10.82 4.62
N SER A 120 -10.59 -9.94 4.17
CA SER A 120 -12.03 -10.17 4.20
C SER A 120 -12.47 -11.05 3.04
N ALA A 121 -13.37 -11.96 3.31
CA ALA A 121 -13.93 -12.87 2.30
C ALA A 121 -15.00 -12.17 1.44
#